data_4df635c0e93be7fc215e58e341272e28
#
_entry.id   4df635c0e93be7fc215e58e341272e28
#
_cell.length_a   1.000
_cell.length_b   1.000
_cell.length_c   1.000
_cell.angle_alpha   90.00
_cell.angle_beta   90.00
_cell.angle_gamma   90.00
#
_symmetry.space_group_name_H-M   'P 1'
#
loop_
_entity.id
_entity.type
_entity.pdbx_description
1 polymer ?
#
loop_
_entity_poly.entity_id
_entity_poly.type
_entity_poly.pdbx_seq_one_letter_code
_entity_poly.pdbx_strand_id
1 'polypeptide(L)'
;MGMFDYINYEGHEYQTKDTPSQMLDKYKIDYNQDSGHLFLWHEDYDAEWVDGEGFLGGHLRQFNERWVCCHDFDGLIRFYRAALKDKHESWKQDAWIEYKALFMDGQMIKIEKINE
;
A
#
# COMPACT_ATOMS: atom_id res chain seq x y z
N MET A 1 3.42 16.93 -8.50
CA MET A 1 2.43 15.92 -8.10
C MET A 1 3.17 14.65 -7.70
N GLY A 2 2.98 14.22 -6.48
CA GLY A 2 3.70 13.06 -5.98
C GLY A 2 3.07 11.74 -6.41
N MET A 3 3.87 10.69 -6.40
CA MET A 3 3.37 9.34 -6.58
C MET A 3 2.71 8.87 -5.28
N PHE A 4 1.87 7.88 -5.40
CA PHE A 4 1.22 7.26 -4.25
C PHE A 4 1.50 5.76 -4.26
N ASP A 5 1.35 5.15 -3.08
CA ASP A 5 1.47 3.71 -2.94
C ASP A 5 0.10 3.09 -2.74
N TYR A 6 0.05 1.79 -2.84
CA TYR A 6 -1.17 1.03 -2.60
C TYR A 6 -1.05 0.30 -1.27
N ILE A 7 -2.15 0.26 -0.53
CA ILE A 7 -2.22 -0.52 0.70
C ILE A 7 -3.48 -1.38 0.67
N ASN A 8 -3.33 -2.66 0.96
CA ASN A 8 -4.43 -3.61 0.99
C ASN A 8 -4.85 -3.85 2.45
N TYR A 9 -6.11 -3.64 2.75
CA TYR A 9 -6.63 -3.80 4.08
C TYR A 9 -8.04 -4.41 4.00
N GLU A 10 -8.23 -5.54 4.67
CA GLU A 10 -9.51 -6.25 4.70
C GLU A 10 -10.08 -6.55 3.31
N GLY A 11 -9.20 -6.93 2.38
CA GLY A 11 -9.62 -7.31 1.03
C GLY A 11 -9.88 -6.16 0.08
N HIS A 12 -9.62 -4.92 0.49
CA HIS A 12 -9.78 -3.76 -0.36
C HIS A 12 -8.45 -3.06 -0.59
N GLU A 13 -8.26 -2.53 -1.79
CA GLU A 13 -7.08 -1.76 -2.14
C GLU A 13 -7.33 -0.28 -1.92
N TYR A 14 -6.43 0.37 -1.22
CA TYR A 14 -6.48 1.79 -0.91
C TYR A 14 -5.26 2.49 -1.48
N GLN A 15 -5.36 3.80 -1.65
CA GLN A 15 -4.23 4.66 -2.02
C GLN A 15 -3.71 5.39 -0.79
N THR A 16 -2.40 5.63 -0.76
CA THR A 16 -1.79 6.36 0.35
C THR A 16 -0.54 7.09 -0.12
N LYS A 17 -0.20 8.18 0.54
CA LYS A 17 1.04 8.92 0.32
C LYS A 17 1.92 8.96 1.56
N ASP A 18 1.53 8.26 2.60
CA ASP A 18 2.21 8.33 3.91
C ASP A 18 3.18 7.18 4.14
N THR A 19 3.35 6.30 3.17
CA THR A 19 4.30 5.19 3.25
C THR A 19 5.72 5.65 2.95
N PRO A 20 6.73 4.88 3.38
CA PRO A 20 8.12 5.30 3.19
C PRO A 20 8.56 5.47 1.74
N SER A 21 8.06 4.65 0.81
CA SER A 21 8.59 4.64 -0.55
C SER A 21 7.94 5.66 -1.47
N GLN A 22 6.63 5.78 -1.45
CA GLN A 22 5.86 6.69 -2.32
C GLN A 22 6.20 6.53 -3.82
N MET A 23 6.41 5.30 -4.26
CA MET A 23 6.87 5.01 -5.62
C MET A 23 5.99 3.95 -6.31
N LEU A 24 4.69 4.00 -6.08
CA LEU A 24 3.72 3.04 -6.61
C LEU A 24 3.96 1.62 -6.09
N ASP A 25 4.54 1.50 -4.92
CA ASP A 25 4.76 0.22 -4.27
C ASP A 25 3.49 -0.32 -3.64
N LYS A 26 3.50 -1.60 -3.34
CA LYS A 26 2.36 -2.26 -2.73
C LYS A 26 2.64 -2.61 -1.28
N TYR A 27 1.67 -2.29 -0.43
CA TYR A 27 1.71 -2.63 0.99
C TYR A 27 0.44 -3.37 1.35
N LYS A 28 0.46 -4.03 2.48
CA LYS A 28 -0.76 -4.60 3.05
C LYS A 28 -0.71 -4.53 4.56
N ILE A 29 -1.88 -4.55 5.18
CA ILE A 29 -2.04 -4.70 6.62
C ILE A 29 -2.57 -6.11 6.84
N ASP A 30 -1.78 -6.96 7.49
CA ASP A 30 -2.13 -8.35 7.69
C ASP A 30 -1.52 -8.87 8.99
N TYR A 31 -2.00 -10.02 9.43
CA TYR A 31 -1.54 -10.61 10.67
C TYR A 31 -0.13 -11.15 10.54
N ASN A 32 0.65 -10.98 11.61
CA ASN A 32 1.90 -11.67 11.78
C ASN A 32 1.59 -12.97 12.55
N GLN A 33 1.96 -14.11 11.99
CA GLN A 33 1.63 -15.42 12.58
C GLN A 33 2.27 -15.64 13.95
N ASP A 34 3.43 -15.03 14.19
CA ASP A 34 4.14 -15.20 15.44
C ASP A 34 3.49 -14.43 16.59
N SER A 35 2.96 -13.25 16.33
CA SER A 35 2.39 -12.39 17.38
C SER A 35 0.86 -12.38 17.39
N GLY A 36 0.22 -12.69 16.26
CA GLY A 36 -1.23 -12.58 16.14
C GLY A 36 -1.76 -11.17 16.00
N HIS A 37 -0.88 -10.19 15.82
CA HIS A 37 -1.26 -8.80 15.65
C HIS A 37 -1.12 -8.36 14.20
N LEU A 38 -1.81 -7.26 13.85
CA LEU A 38 -1.74 -6.68 12.52
C LEU A 38 -0.46 -5.87 12.35
N PHE A 39 0.23 -6.09 11.25
CA PHE A 39 1.45 -5.39 10.90
C PHE A 39 1.34 -4.83 9.50
N LEU A 40 2.19 -3.84 9.22
CA LEU A 40 2.38 -3.33 7.87
C LEU A 40 3.39 -4.21 7.15
N TRP A 41 3.05 -4.64 5.93
CA TRP A 41 3.91 -5.45 5.08
C TRP A 41 4.16 -4.71 3.78
N HIS A 42 5.37 -4.82 3.28
CA HIS A 42 5.78 -4.26 1.99
C HIS A 42 6.06 -5.39 1.01
N GLU A 43 5.52 -5.29 -0.19
CA GLU A 43 5.86 -6.24 -1.25
C GLU A 43 7.25 -5.89 -1.79
N ASP A 44 8.19 -6.80 -1.59
CA ASP A 44 9.54 -6.67 -2.09
C ASP A 44 9.74 -7.63 -3.26
N TYR A 45 10.70 -7.32 -4.12
CA TYR A 45 10.98 -8.14 -5.27
C TYR A 45 12.43 -7.94 -5.70
N ASP A 46 12.96 -8.96 -6.40
CA ASP A 46 14.22 -8.83 -7.08
C ASP A 46 13.97 -8.30 -8.48
N ALA A 47 14.96 -7.63 -9.04
CA ALA A 47 14.83 -7.06 -10.37
C ALA A 47 16.09 -7.32 -11.17
N GLU A 48 15.92 -7.59 -12.46
CA GLU A 48 17.05 -7.74 -13.36
C GLU A 48 16.76 -7.05 -14.67
N TRP A 49 17.81 -6.61 -15.33
CA TRP A 49 17.70 -6.03 -16.65
C TRP A 49 17.68 -7.15 -17.69
N VAL A 50 16.66 -7.16 -18.53
CA VAL A 50 16.54 -8.11 -19.63
C VAL A 50 16.78 -7.34 -20.91
N ASP A 51 17.84 -7.73 -21.65
CA ASP A 51 18.16 -7.09 -22.92
C ASP A 51 17.09 -7.40 -23.95
N GLY A 52 16.61 -6.35 -24.59
CA GLY A 52 15.65 -6.50 -25.67
C GLY A 52 16.33 -6.59 -27.02
N GLU A 53 15.58 -7.04 -28.03
CA GLU A 53 16.04 -7.02 -29.40
C GLU A 53 15.65 -5.70 -30.06
N GLY A 54 16.51 -5.19 -30.92
CA GLY A 54 16.28 -3.96 -31.63
C GLY A 54 16.69 -2.72 -30.84
N PHE A 55 16.34 -1.55 -31.36
CA PHE A 55 16.78 -0.29 -30.81
C PHE A 55 16.02 0.17 -29.58
N LEU A 56 14.92 -0.49 -29.24
CA LEU A 56 14.14 -0.13 -28.05
C LEU A 56 14.79 -0.60 -26.76
N GLY A 57 15.88 -1.38 -26.85
CA GLY A 57 16.61 -1.83 -25.68
C GLY A 57 15.87 -2.85 -24.87
N GLY A 58 16.24 -2.97 -23.62
CA GLY A 58 15.66 -3.94 -22.72
C GLY A 58 14.63 -3.36 -21.77
N HIS A 59 14.27 -4.15 -20.79
CA HIS A 59 13.33 -3.75 -19.76
C HIS A 59 13.72 -4.35 -18.44
N LEU A 60 13.19 -3.78 -17.35
CA LEU A 60 13.39 -4.29 -16.02
C LEU A 60 12.37 -5.39 -15.74
N ARG A 61 12.85 -6.58 -15.37
CA ARG A 61 11.99 -7.69 -15.01
C ARG A 61 11.98 -7.86 -13.50
N GLN A 62 10.79 -7.85 -12.90
CA GLN A 62 10.61 -8.11 -11.49
C GLN A 62 10.30 -9.58 -11.27
N PHE A 63 10.92 -10.18 -10.26
CA PHE A 63 10.71 -11.58 -9.94
C PHE A 63 10.94 -11.81 -8.44
N ASN A 64 10.59 -13.00 -7.96
CA ASN A 64 10.73 -13.35 -6.53
C ASN A 64 9.95 -12.39 -5.63
N GLU A 65 8.74 -12.02 -5.98
CA GLU A 65 7.91 -11.15 -5.17
C GLU A 65 7.64 -11.83 -3.82
N ARG A 66 7.78 -11.05 -2.76
CA ARG A 66 7.57 -11.54 -1.39
C ARG A 66 7.09 -10.40 -0.50
N TRP A 67 6.41 -10.76 0.57
CA TRP A 67 5.98 -9.78 1.54
C TRP A 67 6.97 -9.73 2.70
N VAL A 68 7.42 -8.53 3.03
CA VAL A 68 8.37 -8.29 4.12
C VAL A 68 7.71 -7.42 5.16
N CYS A 69 7.78 -7.83 6.42
CA CYS A 69 7.21 -7.06 7.51
C CYS A 69 8.02 -5.81 7.78
N CYS A 70 7.35 -4.67 7.89
CA CYS A 70 7.99 -3.37 8.09
C CYS A 70 8.23 -3.14 9.58
N HIS A 71 9.07 -3.94 10.23
CA HIS A 71 9.31 -3.86 11.67
C HIS A 71 9.86 -2.52 12.14
N ASP A 72 10.49 -1.76 11.26
CA ASP A 72 11.12 -0.48 11.61
C ASP A 72 10.20 0.72 11.42
N PHE A 73 8.99 0.49 10.98
CA PHE A 73 8.10 1.61 10.66
C PHE A 73 7.36 2.11 11.91
N ASP A 74 7.53 3.37 12.20
CA ASP A 74 6.74 4.09 13.21
C ASP A 74 6.08 5.28 12.54
N GLY A 75 4.80 5.46 12.77
CA GLY A 75 4.13 6.63 12.23
C GLY A 75 2.67 6.41 11.91
N LEU A 76 2.11 7.42 11.27
CA LEU A 76 0.71 7.47 10.94
C LEU A 76 0.54 7.35 9.44
N ILE A 77 -0.32 6.43 9.02
CA ILE A 77 -0.65 6.27 7.60
C ILE A 77 -2.13 6.52 7.41
N ARG A 78 -2.44 7.44 6.51
CA ARG A 78 -3.81 7.66 6.03
C ARG A 78 -3.95 7.00 4.67
N PHE A 79 -5.01 6.25 4.49
CA PHE A 79 -5.28 5.59 3.22
C PHE A 79 -6.76 5.69 2.88
N TYR A 80 -7.05 5.74 1.59
CA TYR A 80 -8.40 6.04 1.13
C TYR A 80 -8.70 5.32 -0.18
N ARG A 81 -10.00 5.12 -0.41
CA ARG A 81 -10.49 4.58 -1.68
C ARG A 81 -11.87 5.14 -1.98
N ALA A 82 -12.25 5.08 -3.25
CA ALA A 82 -13.61 5.42 -3.64
C ALA A 82 -14.57 4.33 -3.19
N ALA A 83 -15.66 4.72 -2.53
CA ALA A 83 -16.65 3.79 -1.99
C ALA A 83 -17.75 3.46 -2.97
N LEU A 84 -17.96 4.30 -3.98
CA LEU A 84 -19.10 4.17 -4.89
C LEU A 84 -18.85 3.11 -5.94
N LYS A 85 -19.90 2.36 -6.22
CA LYS A 85 -19.91 1.43 -7.36
C LYS A 85 -20.14 2.17 -8.68
N ASP A 86 -20.79 3.31 -8.64
CA ASP A 86 -21.12 4.13 -9.80
C ASP A 86 -20.09 5.27 -9.92
N LYS A 87 -19.36 5.27 -11.01
CA LYS A 87 -18.33 6.26 -11.26
C LYS A 87 -18.86 7.68 -11.44
N HIS A 88 -20.14 7.82 -11.76
CA HIS A 88 -20.74 9.14 -11.99
C HIS A 88 -20.82 9.99 -10.73
N GLU A 89 -20.73 9.36 -9.56
CA GLU A 89 -20.81 10.07 -8.28
C GLU A 89 -19.50 10.14 -7.54
N SER A 90 -18.39 9.79 -8.19
CA SER A 90 -17.08 9.76 -7.55
C SER A 90 -16.56 11.12 -7.07
N TRP A 91 -17.16 12.21 -7.56
CA TRP A 91 -16.78 13.56 -7.15
C TRP A 91 -17.38 14.00 -5.81
N LYS A 92 -18.30 13.23 -5.24
CA LYS A 92 -18.89 13.56 -3.95
C LYS A 92 -17.96 13.16 -2.82
N GLN A 93 -17.82 14.01 -1.80
CA GLN A 93 -16.95 13.74 -0.66
C GLN A 93 -17.34 12.50 0.11
N ASP A 94 -18.63 12.25 0.26
CA ASP A 94 -19.14 11.08 0.97
C ASP A 94 -18.93 9.78 0.22
N ALA A 95 -18.39 9.87 -1.00
CA ALA A 95 -18.06 8.70 -1.79
C ALA A 95 -16.71 8.08 -1.42
N TRP A 96 -15.96 8.70 -0.52
CA TRP A 96 -14.64 8.23 -0.15
C TRP A 96 -14.67 7.54 1.21
N ILE A 97 -13.91 6.46 1.31
CA ILE A 97 -13.65 5.80 2.59
C ILE A 97 -12.20 6.08 2.94
N GLU A 98 -11.97 6.68 4.10
CA GLU A 98 -10.63 7.04 4.53
C GLU A 98 -10.39 6.53 5.95
N TYR A 99 -9.21 5.93 6.15
CA TYR A 99 -8.76 5.46 7.44
C TYR A 99 -7.45 6.14 7.82
N LYS A 100 -7.23 6.23 9.11
CA LYS A 100 -5.97 6.68 9.70
C LYS A 100 -5.50 5.61 10.66
N ALA A 101 -4.32 5.04 10.40
CA ALA A 101 -3.76 3.97 11.20
C ALA A 101 -2.42 4.40 11.81
N LEU A 102 -2.24 4.11 13.09
CA LEU A 102 -0.99 4.38 13.80
C LEU A 102 -0.21 3.07 13.94
N PHE A 103 1.07 3.13 13.58
CA PHE A 103 1.97 1.99 13.65
C PHE A 103 3.14 2.27 14.58
N MET A 104 3.55 1.26 15.34
CA MET A 104 4.79 1.27 16.12
C MET A 104 5.52 -0.05 15.89
N ASP A 105 6.79 0.04 15.48
CA ASP A 105 7.60 -1.13 15.11
C ASP A 105 6.90 -2.00 14.08
N GLY A 106 6.18 -1.36 13.17
CA GLY A 106 5.42 -2.02 12.12
C GLY A 106 4.07 -2.56 12.53
N GLN A 107 3.77 -2.60 13.83
CA GLN A 107 2.50 -3.10 14.33
C GLN A 107 1.44 -2.01 14.33
N MET A 108 0.25 -2.34 13.81
CA MET A 108 -0.87 -1.40 13.86
C MET A 108 -1.42 -1.32 15.26
N ILE A 109 -1.24 -0.18 15.91
CA ILE A 109 -1.67 0.05 17.29
C ILE A 109 -3.12 0.53 17.33
N LYS A 110 -3.49 1.37 16.36
CA LYS A 110 -4.81 1.99 16.34
C LYS A 110 -5.22 2.25 14.90
N ILE A 111 -6.51 2.12 14.61
CA ILE A 111 -7.07 2.52 13.33
C ILE A 111 -8.39 3.24 13.55
N GLU A 112 -8.59 4.31 12.82
CA GLU A 112 -9.81 5.10 12.87
C GLU A 112 -10.34 5.36 11.48
N LYS A 113 -11.65 5.26 11.32
CA LYS A 113 -12.31 5.69 10.10
C LYS A 113 -12.56 7.20 10.20
N ILE A 114 -11.97 7.95 9.28
CA ILE A 114 -12.02 9.40 9.33
C ILE A 114 -13.32 9.93 8.76
N ASN A 115 -13.76 9.34 7.67
CA ASN A 115 -14.90 9.82 6.90
C ASN A 115 -16.03 8.82 6.98
N GLU A 116 -17.00 9.12 7.81
CA GLU A 116 -18.18 8.27 7.98
C GLU A 116 -19.33 8.69 7.10
#